data_1c4fcb163a66b5f18421fbb5afbcb2b8
#
_entry.id   1c4fcb163a66b5f18421fbb5afbcb2b8
#
_cell.length_a   1.000
_cell.length_b   1.000
_cell.length_c   1.000
_cell.angle_alpha   90.00
_cell.angle_beta   90.00
_cell.angle_gamma   90.00
#
_symmetry.space_group_name_H-M   'P 1'
#
loop_
_entity.id
_entity.type
_entity.pdbx_description
1 polymer ?
#
loop_
_entity_poly.entity_id
_entity_poly.type
_entity_poly.pdbx_seq_one_letter_code
_entity_poly.pdbx_strand_id
1 'polypeptide(L)'
;TDEAVNAIDLLDDLDDVDKKTKNTLLKVGVDTEENNRSGSFLQVDQSNVFTNNSMSSSVEVMNMAVALDKYNWLEDYLWKVVKPDADKYTAKTALREQESGVTSGYFVRSLPGTKEVMPVQACMFIGDEAVMQTAHNVIIAEENSELHLITGCATGDDIASAMHVGVSEMYLKPGAKITFTMVHNWAEQVEVRPRTAIYQEKNSTYINNYILTSPVKSIQSYPTTYCNGENARALFQS
;
A
#
# COMPACT_ATOMS: atom_id res chain seq x y z
N THR A 1 -25.45 -8.06 -6.95
CA THR A 1 -25.26 -8.56 -5.57
C THR A 1 -23.76 -8.53 -5.30
N ASP A 2 -23.32 -7.44 -4.66
CA ASP A 2 -21.94 -7.29 -4.22
C ASP A 2 -21.68 -8.36 -3.17
N GLU A 3 -20.86 -9.35 -3.54
CA GLU A 3 -20.32 -10.29 -2.58
C GLU A 3 -19.47 -9.50 -1.59
N ALA A 4 -19.72 -9.71 -0.31
CA ALA A 4 -18.96 -9.11 0.76
C ALA A 4 -17.48 -9.39 0.52
N VAL A 5 -16.65 -8.34 0.52
CA VAL A 5 -15.20 -8.47 0.39
C VAL A 5 -14.74 -9.39 1.53
N ASN A 6 -14.32 -10.60 1.16
CA ASN A 6 -13.87 -11.57 2.14
C ASN A 6 -12.53 -11.10 2.72
N ALA A 7 -12.46 -11.01 4.04
CA ALA A 7 -11.23 -10.75 4.76
C ALA A 7 -10.24 -11.94 4.72
N ILE A 8 -10.57 -13.00 3.97
CA ILE A 8 -9.81 -14.25 3.89
C ILE A 8 -8.94 -14.21 2.65
N ASP A 9 -7.66 -14.54 2.82
CA ASP A 9 -6.75 -14.73 1.71
C ASP A 9 -7.23 -15.88 0.82
N LEU A 10 -7.18 -15.70 -0.51
CA LEU A 10 -7.65 -16.67 -1.49
C LEU A 10 -6.53 -17.61 -1.98
N LEU A 11 -5.27 -17.25 -1.73
CA LEU A 11 -4.09 -18.03 -2.09
C LEU A 11 -3.36 -18.49 -0.82
N ASP A 12 -2.93 -19.74 -0.83
CA ASP A 12 -2.08 -20.30 0.24
C ASP A 12 -0.60 -19.91 0.03
N ASP A 13 -0.19 -19.72 -1.22
CA ASP A 13 1.17 -19.33 -1.61
C ASP A 13 1.12 -18.26 -2.70
N LEU A 14 1.96 -17.22 -2.57
CA LEU A 14 2.05 -16.16 -3.58
C LEU A 14 2.55 -16.71 -4.93
N ASP A 15 3.30 -17.81 -4.91
CA ASP A 15 3.79 -18.49 -6.11
C ASP A 15 2.71 -19.32 -6.85
N ASP A 16 1.49 -19.42 -6.31
CA ASP A 16 0.36 -20.07 -6.99
C ASP A 16 -0.30 -19.20 -8.08
N VAL A 17 0.06 -17.91 -8.18
CA VAL A 17 -0.41 -17.07 -9.29
C VAL A 17 0.14 -17.58 -10.63
N ASP A 18 -0.60 -17.38 -11.71
CA ASP A 18 -0.19 -17.83 -13.04
C ASP A 18 1.10 -17.14 -13.52
N LYS A 19 1.79 -17.79 -14.47
CA LYS A 19 3.09 -17.33 -14.98
C LYS A 19 3.06 -15.92 -15.58
N LYS A 20 1.96 -15.51 -16.21
CA LYS A 20 1.82 -14.18 -16.82
C LYS A 20 1.76 -13.12 -15.73
N THR A 21 0.96 -13.38 -14.70
CA THR A 21 0.86 -12.54 -13.49
C THR A 21 2.20 -12.46 -12.77
N LYS A 22 2.91 -13.57 -12.54
CA LYS A 22 4.27 -13.57 -11.94
C LYS A 22 5.21 -12.62 -12.67
N ASN A 23 5.27 -12.73 -14.01
CA ASN A 23 6.13 -11.85 -14.81
C ASN A 23 5.76 -10.37 -14.68
N THR A 24 4.48 -10.06 -14.55
CA THR A 24 4.00 -8.67 -14.36
C THR A 24 4.34 -8.16 -12.97
N LEU A 25 4.15 -8.98 -11.94
CA LEU A 25 4.51 -8.66 -10.56
C LEU A 25 6.02 -8.38 -10.41
N LEU A 26 6.86 -9.20 -11.07
CA LEU A 26 8.31 -9.01 -11.03
C LEU A 26 8.75 -7.67 -11.64
N LYS A 27 8.09 -7.18 -12.70
CA LYS A 27 8.37 -5.87 -13.31
C LYS A 27 8.15 -4.69 -12.34
N VAL A 28 7.33 -4.88 -11.33
CA VAL A 28 7.05 -3.86 -10.29
C VAL A 28 7.73 -4.16 -8.95
N GLY A 29 8.72 -5.06 -8.96
CA GLY A 29 9.54 -5.36 -7.77
C GLY A 29 8.93 -6.33 -6.78
N VAL A 30 7.85 -7.02 -7.17
CA VAL A 30 7.20 -8.06 -6.35
C VAL A 30 7.70 -9.43 -6.79
N ASP A 31 8.35 -10.14 -5.87
CA ASP A 31 8.90 -11.48 -6.06
C ASP A 31 7.92 -12.49 -5.47
N THR A 32 7.34 -13.36 -6.31
CA THR A 32 6.36 -14.35 -5.88
C THR A 32 6.98 -15.51 -5.08
N GLU A 33 8.28 -15.75 -5.23
CA GLU A 33 9.01 -16.70 -4.39
C GLU A 33 9.38 -16.10 -3.01
N GLU A 34 9.04 -14.81 -2.78
CA GLU A 34 9.27 -14.08 -1.54
C GLU A 34 10.75 -14.07 -1.05
N ASN A 35 11.69 -14.26 -1.97
CA ASN A 35 13.12 -14.26 -1.61
C ASN A 35 13.54 -12.88 -1.09
N ASN A 36 14.21 -12.87 0.09
CA ASN A 36 14.70 -11.66 0.70
C ASN A 36 13.58 -10.61 0.94
N ARG A 37 12.43 -11.05 1.42
CA ARG A 37 11.32 -10.21 1.86
C ARG A 37 11.08 -10.40 3.36
N SER A 38 10.53 -9.37 4.00
CA SER A 38 10.15 -9.42 5.42
C SER A 38 8.64 -9.60 5.62
N GLY A 39 7.88 -9.53 4.54
CA GLY A 39 6.44 -9.78 4.49
C GLY A 39 5.87 -9.43 3.12
N SER A 40 4.70 -9.96 2.81
CA SER A 40 4.07 -9.79 1.49
C SER A 40 2.56 -9.54 1.61
N PHE A 41 2.05 -8.75 0.67
CA PHE A 41 0.62 -8.49 0.50
C PHE A 41 0.28 -8.42 -0.99
N LEU A 42 -0.84 -9.04 -1.40
CA LEU A 42 -1.37 -8.93 -2.75
C LEU A 42 -2.88 -8.66 -2.70
N GLN A 43 -3.29 -7.58 -3.34
CA GLN A 43 -4.69 -7.27 -3.65
C GLN A 43 -4.90 -7.37 -5.17
N VAL A 44 -5.90 -8.14 -5.59
CA VAL A 44 -6.37 -8.19 -6.97
C VAL A 44 -7.76 -7.55 -7.00
N ASP A 45 -7.92 -6.52 -7.84
CA ASP A 45 -9.12 -5.69 -7.92
C ASP A 45 -9.53 -5.15 -6.53
N GLN A 46 -10.60 -5.66 -5.94
CA GLN A 46 -11.05 -5.28 -4.60
C GLN A 46 -10.79 -6.37 -3.55
N SER A 47 -10.27 -7.53 -3.98
CA SER A 47 -10.07 -8.67 -3.10
C SER A 47 -8.63 -8.74 -2.60
N ASN A 48 -8.45 -8.88 -1.28
CA ASN A 48 -7.18 -9.34 -0.75
C ASN A 48 -7.03 -10.83 -1.09
N VAL A 49 -5.95 -11.19 -1.78
CA VAL A 49 -5.75 -12.57 -2.24
C VAL A 49 -4.60 -13.26 -1.53
N PHE A 50 -3.67 -12.51 -0.93
CA PHE A 50 -2.54 -13.08 -0.23
C PHE A 50 -1.97 -12.12 0.82
N THR A 51 -1.61 -12.66 1.99
CA THR A 51 -0.86 -11.95 3.03
C THR A 51 0.11 -12.90 3.73
N ASN A 52 1.39 -12.56 3.77
CA ASN A 52 2.39 -13.30 4.54
C ASN A 52 3.06 -12.39 5.56
N ASN A 53 2.90 -12.75 6.84
CA ASN A 53 3.44 -12.05 8.00
C ASN A 53 4.47 -12.89 8.78
N SER A 54 4.84 -14.07 8.26
CA SER A 54 5.67 -15.03 8.99
C SER A 54 7.17 -14.86 8.75
N MET A 55 7.59 -13.98 7.84
CA MET A 55 8.96 -13.90 7.33
C MET A 55 9.91 -13.12 8.26
N SER A 56 9.39 -12.24 9.09
CA SER A 56 10.16 -11.44 10.04
C SER A 56 9.40 -11.23 11.34
N SER A 57 10.12 -11.23 12.44
CA SER A 57 9.59 -10.82 13.75
C SER A 57 9.68 -9.31 14.00
N SER A 58 10.26 -8.55 13.06
CA SER A 58 10.49 -7.11 13.19
C SER A 58 9.36 -6.26 12.60
N VAL A 59 8.53 -6.86 11.75
CA VAL A 59 7.43 -6.19 11.05
C VAL A 59 6.14 -7.00 11.15
N GLU A 60 5.03 -6.30 11.08
CA GLU A 60 3.69 -6.87 10.93
C GLU A 60 3.14 -6.46 9.57
N VAL A 61 2.61 -7.42 8.82
CA VAL A 61 1.92 -7.20 7.54
C VAL A 61 0.57 -7.87 7.62
N MET A 62 -0.50 -7.13 7.36
CA MET A 62 -1.88 -7.65 7.41
C MET A 62 -2.73 -6.98 6.34
N ASN A 63 -3.78 -7.65 5.87
CA ASN A 63 -4.84 -6.92 5.22
C ASN A 63 -5.53 -5.98 6.23
N MET A 64 -6.08 -4.87 5.74
CA MET A 64 -6.61 -3.83 6.61
C MET A 64 -7.77 -4.32 7.48
N ALA A 65 -8.67 -5.15 6.94
CA ALA A 65 -9.81 -5.65 7.69
C ALA A 65 -9.37 -6.51 8.90
N VAL A 66 -8.39 -7.40 8.71
CA VAL A 66 -7.81 -8.21 9.80
C VAL A 66 -7.07 -7.33 10.81
N ALA A 67 -6.36 -6.31 10.34
CA ALA A 67 -5.64 -5.40 11.23
C ALA A 67 -6.59 -4.59 12.12
N LEU A 68 -7.72 -4.13 11.58
CA LEU A 68 -8.74 -3.40 12.33
C LEU A 68 -9.46 -4.29 13.35
N ASP A 69 -9.70 -5.55 13.02
CA ASP A 69 -10.26 -6.52 13.99
C ASP A 69 -9.26 -6.81 15.13
N LYS A 70 -7.97 -6.90 14.80
CA LYS A 70 -6.91 -7.17 15.78
C LYS A 70 -6.59 -5.98 16.66
N TYR A 71 -6.63 -4.76 16.12
CA TYR A 71 -6.16 -3.54 16.76
C TYR A 71 -7.21 -2.44 16.79
N ASN A 72 -8.00 -2.34 17.83
CA ASN A 72 -9.02 -1.30 18.02
C ASN A 72 -8.46 0.13 17.91
N TRP A 73 -7.18 0.33 18.28
CA TRP A 73 -6.54 1.64 18.17
C TRP A 73 -6.21 2.06 16.73
N LEU A 74 -6.25 1.13 15.77
CA LEU A 74 -5.89 1.42 14.38
C LEU A 74 -6.91 2.33 13.68
N GLU A 75 -8.17 2.31 14.12
CA GLU A 75 -9.21 3.22 13.63
C GLU A 75 -8.81 4.71 13.80
N ASP A 76 -8.05 5.05 14.84
CA ASP A 76 -7.56 6.41 15.10
C ASP A 76 -6.54 6.89 14.05
N TYR A 77 -6.03 5.99 13.23
CA TYR A 77 -5.07 6.29 12.16
C TYR A 77 -5.71 6.38 10.76
N LEU A 78 -6.95 5.93 10.60
CA LEU A 78 -7.67 6.03 9.33
C LEU A 78 -8.21 7.45 9.13
N TRP A 79 -8.04 7.98 7.92
CA TRP A 79 -8.54 9.30 7.53
C TRP A 79 -8.03 10.46 8.42
N LYS A 80 -6.89 10.25 9.07
CA LYS A 80 -6.34 11.23 10.00
C LYS A 80 -5.50 12.30 9.29
N VAL A 81 -4.63 11.89 8.38
CA VAL A 81 -3.73 12.80 7.64
C VAL A 81 -4.14 12.97 6.18
N VAL A 82 -4.77 11.98 5.56
CA VAL A 82 -5.57 12.15 4.35
C VAL A 82 -7.02 12.38 4.76
N LYS A 83 -7.63 13.49 4.34
CA LYS A 83 -9.03 13.75 4.68
C LYS A 83 -9.97 13.07 3.68
N PRO A 84 -11.08 12.46 4.14
CA PRO A 84 -12.02 11.77 3.26
C PRO A 84 -12.68 12.70 2.24
N ASP A 85 -12.77 13.98 2.53
CA ASP A 85 -13.34 15.03 1.70
C ASP A 85 -12.28 15.90 0.98
N ALA A 86 -11.00 15.47 0.97
CA ALA A 86 -9.93 16.22 0.34
C ALA A 86 -10.15 16.40 -1.18
N ASP A 87 -10.72 15.39 -1.84
CA ASP A 87 -11.19 15.48 -3.22
C ASP A 87 -12.24 14.39 -3.53
N LYS A 88 -12.73 14.39 -4.77
CA LYS A 88 -13.75 13.42 -5.21
C LYS A 88 -13.30 11.95 -5.16
N TYR A 89 -12.00 11.69 -5.19
CA TYR A 89 -11.46 10.32 -5.18
C TYR A 89 -11.36 9.79 -3.74
N THR A 90 -10.87 10.60 -2.82
CA THR A 90 -10.89 10.28 -1.39
C THR A 90 -12.33 10.11 -0.89
N ALA A 91 -13.24 10.99 -1.30
CA ALA A 91 -14.66 10.88 -0.94
C ALA A 91 -15.31 9.58 -1.44
N LYS A 92 -14.97 9.14 -2.66
CA LYS A 92 -15.47 7.86 -3.19
C LYS A 92 -14.91 6.65 -2.43
N THR A 93 -13.62 6.69 -2.05
CA THR A 93 -13.00 5.62 -1.26
C THR A 93 -13.68 5.53 0.11
N ALA A 94 -13.83 6.65 0.80
CA ALA A 94 -14.49 6.70 2.11
C ALA A 94 -15.96 6.25 2.07
N LEU A 95 -16.70 6.67 1.04
CA LEU A 95 -18.08 6.23 0.83
C LEU A 95 -18.15 4.71 0.62
N ARG A 96 -17.25 4.16 -0.19
CA ARG A 96 -17.20 2.71 -0.43
C ARG A 96 -16.92 1.93 0.83
N GLU A 97 -15.97 2.38 1.65
CA GLU A 97 -15.68 1.78 2.97
C GLU A 97 -16.91 1.82 3.89
N GLN A 98 -17.60 2.94 3.92
CA GLN A 98 -18.84 3.10 4.70
C GLN A 98 -19.96 2.18 4.22
N GLU A 99 -20.17 2.06 2.91
CA GLU A 99 -21.23 1.24 2.32
C GLU A 99 -20.95 -0.26 2.44
N SER A 100 -19.71 -0.68 2.25
CA SER A 100 -19.31 -2.09 2.35
C SER A 100 -19.07 -2.56 3.78
N GLY A 101 -18.76 -1.63 4.70
CA GLY A 101 -18.28 -1.95 6.04
C GLY A 101 -16.86 -2.56 6.05
N VAL A 102 -16.14 -2.49 4.91
CA VAL A 102 -14.79 -3.06 4.77
C VAL A 102 -13.82 -2.02 4.23
N THR A 103 -12.70 -1.86 4.91
CA THR A 103 -11.54 -1.08 4.43
C THR A 103 -10.60 -2.03 3.70
N SER A 104 -10.45 -1.84 2.38
CA SER A 104 -9.49 -2.60 1.56
C SER A 104 -8.11 -1.96 1.64
N GLY A 105 -7.06 -2.76 1.36
CA GLY A 105 -5.67 -2.33 1.43
C GLY A 105 -4.90 -3.07 2.52
N TYR A 106 -3.74 -2.56 2.88
CA TYR A 106 -2.84 -3.21 3.82
C TYR A 106 -2.47 -2.33 5.01
N PHE A 107 -2.14 -3.01 6.10
CA PHE A 107 -1.48 -2.48 7.27
C PHE A 107 -0.06 -3.02 7.36
N VAL A 108 0.92 -2.13 7.54
CA VAL A 108 2.32 -2.49 7.81
C VAL A 108 2.82 -1.72 9.04
N ARG A 109 3.46 -2.43 9.96
CA ARG A 109 4.04 -1.83 11.16
C ARG A 109 5.43 -2.39 11.42
N SER A 110 6.46 -1.57 11.51
CA SER A 110 7.74 -1.98 12.09
C SER A 110 7.73 -1.79 13.61
N LEU A 111 8.23 -2.79 14.33
CA LEU A 111 8.20 -2.77 15.80
C LEU A 111 9.25 -1.82 16.39
N PRO A 112 9.06 -1.30 17.61
CA PRO A 112 9.99 -0.34 18.22
C PRO A 112 11.43 -0.82 18.27
N GLY A 113 12.37 0.02 17.87
CA GLY A 113 13.80 -0.24 17.91
C GLY A 113 14.32 -1.27 16.90
N THR A 114 13.47 -1.81 16.04
CA THR A 114 13.87 -2.80 15.03
C THR A 114 14.42 -2.12 13.77
N LYS A 115 15.36 -2.78 13.10
CA LYS A 115 15.89 -2.35 11.81
C LYS A 115 15.71 -3.49 10.82
N GLU A 116 14.62 -3.44 10.07
CA GLU A 116 14.36 -4.43 9.04
C GLU A 116 15.11 -4.07 7.76
N VAL A 117 16.02 -4.93 7.35
CA VAL A 117 16.85 -4.73 6.15
C VAL A 117 16.14 -5.22 4.89
N MET A 118 15.37 -6.31 5.01
CA MET A 118 14.63 -6.85 3.88
C MET A 118 13.32 -6.06 3.70
N PRO A 119 12.96 -5.72 2.47
CA PRO A 119 11.73 -4.96 2.25
C PRO A 119 10.48 -5.80 2.49
N VAL A 120 9.44 -5.19 3.03
CA VAL A 120 8.07 -5.64 2.81
C VAL A 120 7.71 -5.37 1.37
N GLN A 121 7.02 -6.29 0.72
CA GLN A 121 6.43 -6.06 -0.59
C GLN A 121 4.91 -6.03 -0.52
N ALA A 122 4.29 -5.10 -1.22
CA ALA A 122 2.85 -5.02 -1.39
C ALA A 122 2.52 -4.87 -2.89
N CYS A 123 1.43 -5.45 -3.35
CA CYS A 123 0.99 -5.29 -4.72
C CYS A 123 -0.49 -4.96 -4.81
N MET A 124 -0.79 -3.97 -5.67
CA MET A 124 -2.14 -3.65 -6.13
C MET A 124 -2.22 -4.04 -7.61
N PHE A 125 -2.91 -5.13 -7.90
CA PHE A 125 -3.06 -5.64 -9.25
C PHE A 125 -4.50 -5.45 -9.74
N ILE A 126 -4.69 -4.97 -10.96
CA ILE A 126 -5.99 -4.90 -11.63
C ILE A 126 -6.05 -6.00 -12.66
N GLY A 127 -6.93 -6.97 -12.43
CA GLY A 127 -7.17 -8.14 -13.28
C GLY A 127 -8.38 -8.00 -14.20
N ASP A 128 -9.37 -7.18 -13.82
CA ASP A 128 -10.63 -7.03 -14.52
C ASP A 128 -10.76 -5.66 -15.22
N GLU A 129 -11.49 -5.67 -16.34
CA GLU A 129 -11.76 -4.50 -17.17
C GLU A 129 -12.71 -3.51 -16.50
N ALA A 130 -12.49 -2.22 -16.73
CA ALA A 130 -13.30 -1.12 -16.25
C ALA A 130 -13.44 -1.02 -14.71
N VAL A 131 -12.57 -1.69 -13.96
CA VAL A 131 -12.56 -1.67 -12.50
C VAL A 131 -12.08 -0.32 -11.99
N MET A 132 -12.71 0.18 -10.93
CA MET A 132 -12.16 1.20 -10.06
C MET A 132 -11.65 0.53 -8.78
N GLN A 133 -10.36 0.20 -8.76
CA GLN A 133 -9.69 -0.33 -7.58
C GLN A 133 -9.50 0.77 -6.54
N THR A 134 -9.89 0.50 -5.31
CA THR A 134 -9.60 1.37 -4.16
C THR A 134 -8.77 0.62 -3.13
N ALA A 135 -7.85 1.31 -2.49
CA ALA A 135 -7.08 0.80 -1.37
C ALA A 135 -6.84 1.92 -0.36
N HIS A 136 -6.94 1.60 0.92
CA HIS A 136 -6.60 2.49 2.02
C HIS A 136 -5.55 1.81 2.90
N ASN A 137 -4.33 2.27 2.81
CA ASN A 137 -3.18 1.65 3.45
C ASN A 137 -2.74 2.49 4.66
N VAL A 138 -2.40 1.82 5.75
CA VAL A 138 -1.78 2.47 6.91
C VAL A 138 -0.42 1.84 7.19
N ILE A 139 0.61 2.69 7.27
CA ILE A 139 1.98 2.28 7.53
C ILE A 139 2.51 3.00 8.76
N ILE A 140 2.95 2.26 9.77
CA ILE A 140 3.48 2.81 11.01
C ILE A 140 4.91 2.35 11.21
N ALA A 141 5.85 3.29 11.26
CA ALA A 141 7.19 3.02 11.76
C ALA A 141 7.27 3.47 13.22
N GLU A 142 7.41 2.51 14.11
CA GLU A 142 7.49 2.77 15.56
C GLU A 142 8.81 3.42 15.95
N GLU A 143 8.91 3.87 17.20
CA GLU A 143 10.05 4.62 17.70
C GLU A 143 11.40 3.92 17.43
N ASN A 144 12.33 4.66 16.81
CA ASN A 144 13.67 4.19 16.45
C ASN A 144 13.70 2.95 15.54
N SER A 145 12.62 2.67 14.81
CA SER A 145 12.57 1.57 13.83
C SER A 145 12.99 2.03 12.43
N GLU A 146 13.38 1.07 11.60
CA GLU A 146 13.66 1.28 10.18
C GLU A 146 12.86 0.27 9.35
N LEU A 147 12.12 0.76 8.35
CA LEU A 147 11.24 -0.01 7.47
C LEU A 147 11.53 0.32 6.01
N HIS A 148 11.66 -0.73 5.20
CA HIS A 148 11.69 -0.64 3.74
C HIS A 148 10.43 -1.26 3.17
N LEU A 149 9.70 -0.52 2.33
CA LEU A 149 8.46 -0.97 1.70
C LEU A 149 8.53 -0.75 0.19
N ILE A 150 8.31 -1.80 -0.58
CA ILE A 150 8.13 -1.76 -2.04
C ILE A 150 6.66 -1.99 -2.33
N THR A 151 6.01 -1.02 -2.95
CA THR A 151 4.63 -1.19 -3.44
C THR A 151 4.64 -1.26 -4.95
N GLY A 152 4.35 -2.44 -5.49
CA GLY A 152 4.18 -2.68 -6.91
C GLY A 152 2.72 -2.50 -7.31
N CYS A 153 2.47 -1.74 -8.36
CA CYS A 153 1.12 -1.55 -8.88
C CYS A 153 1.11 -1.84 -10.38
N ALA A 154 0.23 -2.74 -10.81
CA ALA A 154 0.21 -3.20 -12.19
C ALA A 154 -1.20 -3.60 -12.66
N THR A 155 -1.36 -3.72 -13.97
CA THR A 155 -2.55 -4.32 -14.61
C THR A 155 -2.18 -5.59 -15.34
N GLY A 156 -3.17 -6.46 -15.55
CA GLY A 156 -3.09 -7.52 -16.56
C GLY A 156 -2.90 -6.93 -17.97
N ASP A 157 -2.30 -7.72 -18.87
CA ASP A 157 -1.96 -7.22 -20.23
C ASP A 157 -3.20 -6.91 -21.09
N ASP A 158 -4.35 -7.50 -20.79
CA ASP A 158 -5.57 -7.35 -21.59
C ASP A 158 -6.51 -6.23 -21.08
N ILE A 159 -6.07 -5.46 -20.09
CA ILE A 159 -6.87 -4.38 -19.49
C ILE A 159 -6.78 -3.13 -20.38
N ALA A 160 -7.88 -2.76 -21.03
CA ALA A 160 -7.96 -1.57 -21.86
C ALA A 160 -8.23 -0.30 -21.04
N SER A 161 -9.03 -0.36 -19.97
CA SER A 161 -9.30 0.80 -19.11
C SER A 161 -9.57 0.40 -17.67
N ALA A 162 -9.04 1.19 -16.75
CA ALA A 162 -9.29 1.04 -15.32
C ALA A 162 -8.95 2.33 -14.56
N MET A 163 -9.26 2.36 -13.27
CA MET A 163 -8.85 3.42 -12.37
C MET A 163 -8.28 2.83 -11.08
N HIS A 164 -7.13 3.33 -10.65
CA HIS A 164 -6.57 3.03 -9.33
C HIS A 164 -6.63 4.25 -8.42
N VAL A 165 -7.23 4.11 -7.26
CA VAL A 165 -7.25 5.12 -6.19
C VAL A 165 -6.59 4.52 -4.96
N GLY A 166 -5.35 4.92 -4.69
CA GLY A 166 -4.59 4.47 -3.51
C GLY A 166 -4.51 5.56 -2.46
N VAL A 167 -5.17 5.37 -1.32
CA VAL A 167 -4.97 6.21 -0.13
C VAL A 167 -3.91 5.55 0.73
N SER A 168 -2.87 6.30 1.13
CA SER A 168 -1.81 5.79 2.00
C SER A 168 -1.49 6.81 3.09
N GLU A 169 -1.67 6.41 4.34
CA GLU A 169 -1.36 7.20 5.51
C GLU A 169 -0.15 6.60 6.23
N MET A 170 0.91 7.39 6.37
CA MET A 170 2.16 6.93 6.97
C MET A 170 2.48 7.72 8.22
N TYR A 171 2.88 7.02 9.25
CA TYR A 171 3.19 7.59 10.56
C TYR A 171 4.59 7.17 11.00
N LEU A 172 5.48 8.16 11.08
CA LEU A 172 6.83 7.95 11.57
C LEU A 172 6.94 8.47 13.00
N LYS A 173 7.10 7.54 13.94
CA LYS A 173 7.34 7.85 15.35
C LYS A 173 8.75 8.44 15.56
N PRO A 174 9.11 8.94 16.76
CA PRO A 174 10.40 9.57 16.98
C PRO A 174 11.57 8.68 16.56
N GLY A 175 12.49 9.24 15.75
CA GLY A 175 13.68 8.53 15.27
C GLY A 175 13.42 7.45 14.22
N ALA A 176 12.18 7.25 13.80
CA ALA A 176 11.81 6.24 12.80
C ALA A 176 12.27 6.64 11.40
N LYS A 177 12.51 5.62 10.57
CA LYS A 177 12.83 5.80 9.15
C LYS A 177 11.98 4.89 8.28
N ILE A 178 11.37 5.46 7.23
CA ILE A 178 10.70 4.72 6.17
C ILE A 178 11.38 5.04 4.84
N THR A 179 11.74 3.97 4.10
CA THR A 179 12.03 4.07 2.67
C THR A 179 10.87 3.41 1.92
N PHE A 180 10.10 4.22 1.20
CA PHE A 180 8.94 3.80 0.44
C PHE A 180 9.24 3.87 -1.06
N THR A 181 9.21 2.74 -1.73
CA THR A 181 9.43 2.65 -3.18
C THR A 181 8.14 2.19 -3.85
N MET A 182 7.56 3.06 -4.66
CA MET A 182 6.36 2.76 -5.44
C MET A 182 6.74 2.58 -6.90
N VAL A 183 6.45 1.41 -7.45
CA VAL A 183 6.72 1.07 -8.84
C VAL A 183 5.41 0.81 -9.57
N HIS A 184 5.12 1.61 -10.58
CA HIS A 184 3.89 1.52 -11.38
C HIS A 184 4.17 1.02 -12.79
N ASN A 185 3.48 -0.05 -13.18
CA ASN A 185 3.44 -0.60 -14.54
C ASN A 185 1.97 -0.83 -14.94
N TRP A 186 1.29 0.24 -15.27
CA TRP A 186 -0.11 0.25 -15.64
C TRP A 186 -0.29 0.15 -17.15
N ALA A 187 -1.45 -0.32 -17.60
CA ALA A 187 -1.86 -0.18 -19.00
C ALA A 187 -2.10 1.28 -19.37
N GLU A 188 -1.94 1.61 -20.67
CA GLU A 188 -1.93 2.99 -21.16
C GLU A 188 -3.21 3.78 -20.85
N GLN A 189 -4.38 3.14 -20.79
CA GLN A 189 -5.65 3.81 -20.55
C GLN A 189 -6.09 3.81 -19.08
N VAL A 190 -5.17 3.52 -18.15
CA VAL A 190 -5.44 3.55 -16.71
C VAL A 190 -5.33 4.96 -16.15
N GLU A 191 -6.25 5.33 -15.29
CA GLU A 191 -6.23 6.57 -14.50
C GLU A 191 -5.70 6.29 -13.09
N VAL A 192 -4.65 6.99 -12.68
CA VAL A 192 -3.93 6.70 -11.41
C VAL A 192 -4.05 7.90 -10.46
N ARG A 193 -4.57 7.65 -9.26
CA ARG A 193 -4.93 8.69 -8.27
C ARG A 193 -4.37 8.37 -6.87
N PRO A 194 -3.04 8.33 -6.68
CA PRO A 194 -2.48 8.13 -5.35
C PRO A 194 -2.70 9.38 -4.47
N ARG A 195 -3.09 9.14 -3.24
CA ARG A 195 -3.28 10.14 -2.19
C ARG A 195 -2.51 9.72 -0.95
N THR A 196 -1.29 10.20 -0.84
CA THR A 196 -0.36 9.79 0.21
C THR A 196 -0.11 10.96 1.15
N ALA A 197 -0.27 10.74 2.44
CA ALA A 197 0.12 11.69 3.46
C ALA A 197 1.00 11.05 4.53
N ILE A 198 2.02 11.78 4.96
CA ILE A 198 3.04 11.31 5.89
C ILE A 198 3.08 12.24 7.10
N TYR A 199 2.89 11.68 8.28
CA TYR A 199 3.05 12.39 9.56
C TYR A 199 4.39 12.03 10.19
N GLN A 200 5.23 13.03 10.44
CA GLN A 200 6.59 12.83 10.91
C GLN A 200 6.80 13.46 12.27
N GLU A 201 7.20 12.65 13.24
CA GLU A 201 7.64 13.08 14.57
C GLU A 201 9.15 13.40 14.58
N LYS A 202 9.69 13.83 15.73
CA LYS A 202 11.07 14.29 15.85
C LYS A 202 12.11 13.28 15.35
N ASN A 203 13.16 13.80 14.71
CA ASN A 203 14.30 13.02 14.21
C ASN A 203 13.93 11.89 13.22
N SER A 204 12.71 11.88 12.68
CA SER A 204 12.29 10.87 11.71
C SER A 204 12.75 11.21 10.29
N THR A 205 12.86 10.19 9.45
CA THR A 205 13.29 10.34 8.05
C THR A 205 12.38 9.54 7.12
N TYR A 206 11.80 10.23 6.14
CA TYR A 206 11.00 9.62 5.08
C TYR A 206 11.69 9.77 3.73
N ILE A 207 11.84 8.66 3.01
CA ILE A 207 12.40 8.64 1.65
C ILE A 207 11.36 8.01 0.74
N ASN A 208 10.96 8.75 -0.31
CA ASN A 208 10.02 8.28 -1.31
C ASN A 208 10.71 8.14 -2.66
N ASN A 209 10.63 6.96 -3.26
CA ASN A 209 11.03 6.71 -4.65
C ASN A 209 9.77 6.37 -5.44
N TYR A 210 9.43 7.20 -6.42
CA TYR A 210 8.29 6.96 -7.30
C TYR A 210 8.77 6.65 -8.72
N ILE A 211 8.45 5.46 -9.20
CA ILE A 211 8.92 4.93 -10.49
C ILE A 211 7.71 4.58 -11.34
N LEU A 212 7.55 5.25 -12.47
CA LEU A 212 6.54 4.94 -13.49
C LEU A 212 7.26 4.34 -14.70
N THR A 213 7.00 3.06 -15.00
CA THR A 213 7.70 2.31 -16.04
C THR A 213 6.96 2.26 -17.38
N SER A 214 5.69 2.65 -17.39
CA SER A 214 4.84 2.67 -18.59
C SER A 214 4.01 3.95 -18.65
N PRO A 215 3.65 4.45 -19.86
CA PRO A 215 2.72 5.56 -19.97
C PRO A 215 1.34 5.18 -19.43
N VAL A 216 0.62 6.15 -18.90
CA VAL A 216 -0.75 6.01 -18.40
C VAL A 216 -1.63 7.14 -18.98
N LYS A 217 -2.94 6.92 -19.01
CA LYS A 217 -3.90 7.94 -19.49
C LYS A 217 -3.79 9.24 -18.71
N SER A 218 -3.72 9.14 -17.40
CA SER A 218 -3.47 10.28 -16.52
C SER A 218 -3.03 9.85 -15.13
N ILE A 219 -2.12 10.61 -14.56
CA ILE A 219 -1.71 10.45 -13.16
C ILE A 219 -1.87 11.78 -12.42
N GLN A 220 -2.43 11.70 -11.21
CA GLN A 220 -2.51 12.82 -10.29
C GLN A 220 -2.02 12.35 -8.93
N SER A 221 -0.75 12.54 -8.65
CA SER A 221 -0.11 12.19 -7.39
C SER A 221 0.13 13.45 -6.55
N TYR A 222 -0.35 13.44 -5.31
CA TYR A 222 -0.20 14.53 -4.36
C TYR A 222 0.38 14.02 -3.04
N PRO A 223 1.67 13.63 -2.99
CA PRO A 223 2.29 13.26 -1.74
C PRO A 223 2.44 14.51 -0.85
N THR A 224 1.97 14.41 0.38
CA THR A 224 2.04 15.48 1.37
C THR A 224 2.77 14.98 2.60
N THR A 225 3.77 15.72 3.10
CA THR A 225 4.42 15.38 4.35
C THR A 225 4.26 16.50 5.38
N TYR A 226 3.94 16.11 6.59
CA TYR A 226 3.84 16.97 7.77
C TYR A 226 5.06 16.71 8.66
N CYS A 227 6.12 17.51 8.48
CA CYS A 227 7.33 17.46 9.32
C CYS A 227 7.07 18.19 10.65
N ASN A 228 6.26 17.59 11.53
CA ASN A 228 5.83 18.23 12.77
C ASN A 228 6.84 18.16 13.90
N GLY A 229 7.78 17.21 13.84
CA GLY A 229 8.83 17.08 14.84
C GLY A 229 10.11 17.80 14.45
N GLU A 230 10.89 18.21 15.45
CA GLU A 230 12.22 18.77 15.24
C GLU A 230 13.12 17.78 14.47
N ASN A 231 13.89 18.27 13.49
CA ASN A 231 14.77 17.47 12.61
C ASN A 231 14.06 16.40 11.76
N ALA A 232 12.74 16.44 11.63
CA ALA A 232 12.03 15.59 10.68
C ALA A 232 12.45 15.94 9.25
N ARG A 233 12.67 14.92 8.42
CA ARG A 233 13.19 15.08 7.05
C ARG A 233 12.40 14.24 6.06
N ALA A 234 12.13 14.80 4.88
CA ALA A 234 11.51 14.07 3.76
C ALA A 234 12.31 14.29 2.48
N LEU A 235 12.50 13.21 1.71
CA LEU A 235 13.11 13.23 0.38
C LEU A 235 12.16 12.56 -0.60
N PHE A 236 11.82 13.25 -1.68
CA PHE A 236 11.01 12.72 -2.77
C PHE A 236 11.83 12.64 -4.04
N GLN A 237 11.80 11.48 -4.69
CA GLN A 237 12.48 11.18 -5.96
C GLN A 237 11.45 10.58 -6.93
N SER A 238 11.46 11.03 -8.19
CA SER A 238 10.58 10.53 -9.26
C SER A 238 11.25 10.61 -10.64
#